data_2d5a82cbf5a74a040f083923ba5a979d
#
_entry.id   2d5a82cbf5a74a040f083923ba5a979d
#
_cell.length_a   1.000
_cell.length_b   1.000
_cell.length_c   1.000
_cell.angle_alpha   90.00
_cell.angle_beta   90.00
_cell.angle_gamma   90.00
#
_symmetry.space_group_name_H-M   'P 1'
#
loop_
_entity.id
_entity.type
_entity.pdbx_description
1 polymer ?
#
loop_
_entity_poly.entity_id
_entity_poly.type
_entity_poly.pdbx_seq_one_letter_code
_entity_poly.pdbx_strand_id
1 'polypeptide(L)'
;PENLVVSHDRKWTGEALFNILDNAVKYTPEGGQIRVSVESWEMYVKIDIADTGIGISEQHQGAIFKRFYREDIVHDVDGIGIGLYLAREIVTLQGGYIRVTSEVGKGSTFSVFLFENRVSTPKNKCHRLMTFRTELSKNNL
;
A
#
# COMPACT_ATOMS: atom_id res chain seq x y z
N PRO A 1 12.56 -4.48 20.60
CA PRO A 1 12.06 -3.87 19.38
C PRO A 1 12.08 -2.37 19.56
N GLU A 2 12.90 -1.71 18.77
CA GLU A 2 13.00 -0.28 18.77
C GLU A 2 11.69 0.32 18.27
N ASN A 3 11.15 1.27 19.00
CA ASN A 3 9.92 1.95 18.61
C ASN A 3 10.24 2.91 17.48
N LEU A 4 9.83 2.57 16.27
CA LEU A 4 9.87 3.48 15.13
C LEU A 4 8.74 4.49 15.29
N VAL A 5 9.09 5.76 15.45
CA VAL A 5 8.13 6.85 15.63
C VAL A 5 8.21 7.78 14.43
N VAL A 6 7.09 8.02 13.78
CA VAL A 6 6.95 8.92 12.63
C VAL A 6 5.95 10.01 12.97
N SER A 7 6.28 11.25 12.64
CA SER A 7 5.32 12.34 12.74
C SER A 7 4.33 12.28 11.57
N HIS A 8 3.11 11.92 11.88
CA HIS A 8 2.05 11.82 10.88
C HIS A 8 0.66 11.99 11.53
N ASP A 9 -0.33 12.27 10.73
CA ASP A 9 -1.71 12.18 11.17
C ASP A 9 -2.14 10.71 11.21
N ARG A 10 -2.24 10.17 12.41
CA ARG A 10 -2.54 8.75 12.64
C ARG A 10 -3.83 8.30 11.98
N LYS A 11 -4.88 9.11 12.06
CA LYS A 11 -6.19 8.79 11.50
C LYS A 11 -6.15 8.74 9.98
N TRP A 12 -5.61 9.78 9.36
CA TRP A 12 -5.55 9.87 7.90
C TRP A 12 -4.54 8.91 7.29
N THR A 13 -3.40 8.68 7.92
CA THR A 13 -2.44 7.67 7.47
C THR A 13 -3.04 6.28 7.56
N GLY A 14 -3.76 5.97 8.63
CA GLY A 14 -4.50 4.72 8.76
C GLY A 14 -5.51 4.52 7.64
N GLU A 15 -6.23 5.55 7.26
CA GLU A 15 -7.16 5.54 6.13
C GLU A 15 -6.45 5.28 4.79
N ALA A 16 -5.33 5.93 4.54
CA ALA A 16 -4.53 5.72 3.34
C ALA A 16 -4.01 4.27 3.23
N LEU A 17 -3.45 3.74 4.31
CA LEU A 17 -2.97 2.36 4.36
C LEU A 17 -4.09 1.35 4.21
N PHE A 18 -5.25 1.62 4.81
CA PHE A 18 -6.45 0.79 4.65
C PHE A 18 -6.88 0.72 3.18
N ASN A 19 -6.92 1.85 2.49
CA ASN A 19 -7.29 1.89 1.07
C ASN A 19 -6.33 1.07 0.20
N ILE A 20 -5.03 1.12 0.48
CA ILE A 20 -4.04 0.32 -0.26
C ILE A 20 -4.18 -1.16 0.06
N LEU A 21 -4.37 -1.53 1.33
CA LEU A 21 -4.59 -2.90 1.76
C LEU A 21 -5.88 -3.49 1.20
N ASP A 22 -6.97 -2.73 1.24
CA ASP A 22 -8.25 -3.13 0.66
C ASP A 22 -8.13 -3.42 -0.84
N ASN A 23 -7.39 -2.57 -1.54
CA ASN A 23 -7.06 -2.78 -2.94
C ASN A 23 -6.25 -4.07 -3.16
N ALA A 24 -5.24 -4.33 -2.33
CA ALA A 24 -4.46 -5.56 -2.41
C ALA A 24 -5.31 -6.81 -2.19
N VAL A 25 -6.24 -6.78 -1.22
CA VAL A 25 -7.18 -7.88 -0.96
C VAL A 25 -8.11 -8.11 -2.15
N LYS A 26 -8.65 -7.04 -2.74
CA LYS A 26 -9.59 -7.14 -3.88
C LYS A 26 -8.96 -7.76 -5.13
N TYR A 27 -7.70 -7.45 -5.40
CA TYR A 27 -7.00 -7.89 -6.61
C TYR A 27 -6.10 -9.10 -6.43
N THR A 28 -6.03 -9.65 -5.23
CA THR A 28 -5.32 -10.90 -4.96
C THR A 28 -6.30 -12.06 -4.89
N PRO A 29 -6.16 -13.08 -5.77
CA PRO A 29 -7.05 -14.24 -5.75
C PRO A 29 -6.88 -15.05 -4.46
N GLU A 30 -7.84 -15.92 -4.20
CA GLU A 30 -7.79 -16.86 -3.07
C GLU A 30 -6.49 -17.68 -3.10
N GLY A 31 -5.88 -17.84 -1.93
CA GLY A 31 -4.58 -18.51 -1.79
C GLY A 31 -3.37 -17.63 -2.09
N GLY A 32 -3.59 -16.41 -2.57
CA GLY A 32 -2.54 -15.42 -2.74
C GLY A 32 -1.99 -14.89 -1.41
N GLN A 33 -0.97 -14.06 -1.49
CA GLN A 33 -0.28 -13.50 -0.33
C GLN A 33 -0.24 -11.99 -0.39
N ILE A 34 -0.39 -11.37 0.77
CA ILE A 34 -0.14 -9.95 0.98
C ILE A 34 0.93 -9.83 2.06
N ARG A 35 2.00 -9.11 1.75
CA ARG A 35 3.12 -8.87 2.64
C ARG A 35 3.23 -7.39 2.95
N VAL A 36 3.29 -7.05 4.22
CA VAL A 36 3.56 -5.70 4.68
C VAL A 36 4.93 -5.65 5.34
N SER A 37 5.77 -4.75 4.90
CA SER A 37 7.08 -4.50 5.50
C SER A 37 7.29 -3.02 5.78
N VAL A 38 8.03 -2.73 6.83
CA VAL A 38 8.36 -1.36 7.24
C VAL A 38 9.86 -1.24 7.37
N GLU A 39 10.43 -0.26 6.70
CA GLU A 39 11.85 0.07 6.75
C GLU A 39 12.05 1.53 7.11
N SER A 40 13.04 1.79 7.95
CA SER A 40 13.50 3.16 8.24
C SER A 40 14.62 3.54 7.27
N TRP A 41 14.41 4.62 6.54
CA TRP A 41 15.40 5.27 5.69
C TRP A 41 15.88 6.58 6.34
N GLU A 42 16.89 7.23 5.77
CA GLU A 42 17.47 8.42 6.41
C GLU A 42 16.48 9.53 6.76
N MET A 43 15.51 9.77 5.88
CA MET A 43 14.52 10.85 6.03
C MET A 43 13.07 10.35 5.98
N TYR A 44 12.86 9.06 5.65
CA TYR A 44 11.54 8.49 5.47
C TYR A 44 11.42 7.14 6.16
N VAL A 45 10.22 6.85 6.61
CA VAL A 45 9.80 5.48 6.84
C VAL A 45 9.12 5.00 5.57
N LYS A 46 9.58 3.87 5.05
CA LYS A 46 9.01 3.20 3.90
C LYS A 46 8.13 2.05 4.36
N ILE A 47 6.90 2.03 3.89
CA ILE A 47 5.94 0.95 4.13
C ILE A 47 5.64 0.32 2.79
N ASP A 48 6.03 -0.94 2.60
CA ASP A 48 5.70 -1.71 1.41
C ASP A 48 4.50 -2.61 1.67
N ILE A 49 3.54 -2.55 0.77
CA ILE A 49 2.40 -3.45 0.71
C ILE A 49 2.50 -4.19 -0.62
N ALA A 50 2.96 -5.43 -0.56
CA ALA A 50 3.19 -6.29 -1.72
C ALA A 50 2.12 -7.37 -1.78
N ASP A 51 1.51 -7.56 -2.94
CA ASP A 51 0.54 -8.61 -3.21
C ASP A 51 1.00 -9.52 -4.35
N THR A 52 0.51 -10.73 -4.37
CA THR A 52 0.70 -11.71 -5.46
C THR A 52 -0.50 -11.76 -6.39
N GLY A 53 -1.16 -10.62 -6.58
CA GLY A 53 -2.37 -10.50 -7.38
C GLY A 53 -2.13 -10.45 -8.88
N ILE A 54 -3.11 -9.94 -9.59
CA ILE A 54 -3.11 -9.89 -11.06
C ILE A 54 -2.04 -8.95 -11.65
N GLY A 55 -1.50 -8.05 -10.86
CA GLY A 55 -0.59 -7.02 -11.32
C GLY A 55 -1.27 -5.91 -12.13
N ILE A 56 -0.48 -4.91 -12.50
CA ILE A 56 -0.93 -3.72 -13.24
C ILE A 56 0.01 -3.54 -14.42
N SER A 57 -0.54 -3.40 -15.62
CA SER A 57 0.27 -3.15 -16.80
C SER A 57 1.00 -1.81 -16.70
N GLU A 58 2.20 -1.73 -17.27
CA GLU A 58 3.05 -0.54 -17.20
C GLU A 58 2.32 0.73 -17.69
N GLN A 59 1.55 0.60 -18.78
CA GLN A 59 0.77 1.72 -19.32
C GLN A 59 -0.33 2.22 -18.38
N HIS A 60 -0.81 1.40 -17.44
CA HIS A 60 -1.84 1.77 -16.48
C HIS A 60 -1.31 2.23 -15.12
N GLN A 61 -0.05 1.93 -14.78
CA GLN A 61 0.52 2.26 -13.47
C GLN A 61 0.47 3.75 -13.13
N GLY A 62 0.62 4.62 -14.11
CA GLY A 62 0.48 6.06 -13.93
C GLY A 62 -0.97 6.53 -13.74
N ALA A 63 -1.94 5.75 -14.21
CA ALA A 63 -3.36 6.12 -14.20
C ALA A 63 -4.13 5.63 -12.96
N ILE A 64 -3.62 4.63 -12.24
CA ILE A 64 -4.33 4.00 -11.10
C ILE A 64 -4.61 4.96 -9.94
N PHE A 65 -3.87 6.05 -9.83
CA PHE A 65 -4.09 7.09 -8.83
C PHE A 65 -5.06 8.19 -9.28
N LYS A 66 -5.58 8.10 -10.50
CA LYS A 66 -6.59 9.04 -10.96
C LYS A 66 -7.93 8.74 -10.28
N ARG A 67 -8.66 9.81 -9.99
CA ARG A 67 -9.99 9.71 -9.42
C ARG A 67 -10.93 8.93 -10.36
N PHE A 68 -11.68 7.97 -9.81
CA PHE A 68 -12.59 7.07 -10.53
C PHE A 68 -11.94 6.18 -11.59
N TYR A 69 -10.61 6.03 -11.58
CA TYR A 69 -9.94 5.11 -12.47
C TYR A 69 -10.21 3.66 -12.06
N ARG A 70 -10.56 2.86 -13.05
CA ARG A 70 -10.68 1.40 -12.92
C ARG A 70 -10.15 0.75 -14.20
N GLU A 71 -9.36 -0.31 -14.07
CA GLU A 71 -8.91 -1.09 -15.20
C GLU A 71 -10.05 -1.94 -15.75
N ASP A 72 -10.21 -2.04 -17.09
CA ASP A 72 -11.33 -2.71 -17.74
C ASP A 72 -11.47 -4.19 -17.35
N ILE A 73 -10.35 -4.84 -16.99
CA ILE A 73 -10.31 -6.26 -16.59
C ILE A 73 -10.97 -6.51 -15.22
N VAL A 74 -11.20 -5.49 -14.42
CA VAL A 74 -11.62 -5.61 -13.01
C VAL A 74 -12.96 -4.95 -12.72
N HIS A 75 -13.83 -4.79 -13.72
CA HIS A 75 -15.17 -4.22 -13.57
C HIS A 75 -16.07 -4.97 -12.58
N ASP A 76 -15.78 -6.27 -12.35
CA ASP A 76 -16.56 -7.11 -11.43
C ASP A 76 -16.12 -6.97 -9.96
N VAL A 77 -15.07 -6.17 -9.68
CA VAL A 77 -14.59 -5.93 -8.32
C VAL A 77 -15.28 -4.69 -7.77
N ASP A 78 -15.95 -4.84 -6.62
CA ASP A 78 -16.61 -3.74 -5.92
C ASP A 78 -15.65 -2.59 -5.61
N GLY A 79 -16.07 -1.38 -5.92
CA GLY A 79 -15.36 -0.15 -5.60
C GLY A 79 -15.64 0.95 -6.62
N ILE A 80 -15.58 2.19 -6.17
CA ILE A 80 -15.85 3.39 -6.99
C ILE A 80 -14.59 4.03 -7.58
N GLY A 81 -13.41 3.44 -7.38
CA GLY A 81 -12.16 3.90 -7.95
C GLY A 81 -11.58 5.17 -7.31
N ILE A 82 -11.89 5.44 -6.05
CA ILE A 82 -11.34 6.60 -5.31
C ILE A 82 -10.32 6.24 -4.23
N GLY A 83 -10.22 4.97 -3.85
CA GLY A 83 -9.38 4.53 -2.73
C GLY A 83 -7.91 4.88 -2.90
N LEU A 84 -7.30 4.55 -4.03
CA LEU A 84 -5.90 4.88 -4.32
C LEU A 84 -5.68 6.37 -4.51
N TYR A 85 -6.63 7.07 -5.12
CA TYR A 85 -6.59 8.52 -5.23
C TYR A 85 -6.55 9.18 -3.85
N LEU A 86 -7.44 8.79 -2.94
CA LEU A 86 -7.46 9.29 -1.56
C LEU A 86 -6.16 8.96 -0.81
N ALA A 87 -5.66 7.73 -0.94
CA ALA A 87 -4.43 7.32 -0.30
C ALA A 87 -3.26 8.22 -0.73
N ARG A 88 -3.13 8.50 -2.02
CA ARG A 88 -2.11 9.40 -2.54
C ARG A 88 -2.27 10.83 -2.04
N GLU A 89 -3.49 11.38 -2.06
CA GLU A 89 -3.77 12.72 -1.55
C GLU A 89 -3.39 12.85 -0.06
N ILE A 90 -3.78 11.90 0.76
CA ILE A 90 -3.48 11.87 2.19
C ILE A 90 -1.97 11.86 2.44
N VAL A 91 -1.24 10.99 1.77
CA VAL A 91 0.21 10.85 1.93
C VAL A 91 0.94 12.09 1.40
N THR A 92 0.52 12.62 0.27
CA THR A 92 1.11 13.83 -0.33
C THR A 92 0.91 15.06 0.54
N LEU A 93 -0.27 15.25 1.14
CA LEU A 93 -0.55 16.34 2.07
C LEU A 93 0.31 16.31 3.34
N GLN A 94 0.84 15.15 3.70
CA GLN A 94 1.77 14.98 4.83
C GLN A 94 3.25 15.06 4.41
N GLY A 95 3.53 15.47 3.17
CA GLY A 95 4.88 15.60 2.64
C GLY A 95 5.52 14.28 2.19
N GLY A 96 4.76 13.18 2.20
CA GLY A 96 5.19 11.89 1.70
C GLY A 96 4.85 11.65 0.24
N TYR A 97 5.06 10.44 -0.23
CA TYR A 97 4.65 10.02 -1.57
C TYR A 97 4.39 8.51 -1.64
N ILE A 98 3.71 8.07 -2.69
CA ILE A 98 3.45 6.66 -2.97
C ILE A 98 4.09 6.31 -4.31
N ARG A 99 4.73 5.14 -4.36
CA ARG A 99 5.25 4.52 -5.58
C ARG A 99 4.58 3.18 -5.77
N VAL A 100 4.34 2.79 -7.02
CA VAL A 100 3.90 1.46 -7.40
C VAL A 100 4.97 0.80 -8.26
N THR A 101 5.20 -0.49 -8.01
CA THR A 101 5.97 -1.38 -8.86
C THR A 101 5.12 -2.61 -9.08
N SER A 102 4.86 -2.96 -10.33
CA SER A 102 3.95 -4.06 -10.66
C SER A 102 4.33 -4.74 -11.96
N GLU A 103 4.02 -6.03 -12.03
CA GLU A 103 4.15 -6.83 -13.23
C GLU A 103 2.90 -7.71 -13.37
N VAL A 104 2.26 -7.66 -14.54
CA VAL A 104 1.07 -8.46 -14.83
C VAL A 104 1.35 -9.94 -14.61
N GLY A 105 0.47 -10.61 -13.87
CA GLY A 105 0.58 -12.01 -13.52
C GLY A 105 1.49 -12.32 -12.32
N LYS A 106 2.21 -11.33 -11.78
CA LYS A 106 3.11 -11.51 -10.62
C LYS A 106 2.67 -10.75 -9.37
N GLY A 107 1.94 -9.68 -9.54
CA GLY A 107 1.43 -8.87 -8.45
C GLY A 107 1.97 -7.43 -8.44
N SER A 108 1.69 -6.74 -7.35
CA SER A 108 2.01 -5.33 -7.18
C SER A 108 2.66 -5.06 -5.83
N THR A 109 3.50 -4.04 -5.78
CA THR A 109 4.03 -3.48 -4.54
C THR A 109 3.74 -1.99 -4.50
N PHE A 110 2.97 -1.57 -3.52
CA PHE A 110 2.75 -0.17 -3.20
C PHE A 110 3.69 0.23 -2.07
N SER A 111 4.55 1.20 -2.32
CA SER A 111 5.50 1.74 -1.35
C SER A 111 5.04 3.12 -0.90
N VAL A 112 4.74 3.25 0.38
CA VAL A 112 4.35 4.51 1.02
C VAL A 112 5.56 5.07 1.75
N PHE A 113 5.93 6.30 1.44
CA PHE A 113 7.04 7.01 2.07
C PHE A 113 6.49 8.12 2.96
N LEU A 114 6.73 8.00 4.26
CA LEU A 114 6.34 8.99 5.26
C LEU A 114 7.58 9.72 5.77
N PHE A 115 7.47 11.03 5.96
CA PHE A 115 8.57 11.85 6.44
C PHE A 115 8.88 11.51 7.90
N GLU A 116 10.15 11.21 8.21
CA GLU A 116 10.58 10.94 9.58
C GLU A 116 11.19 12.21 10.18
N ASN A 117 10.46 12.86 11.08
CA ASN A 117 11.02 13.94 11.91
C ASN A 117 11.87 13.34 13.02
N ARG A 118 13.15 13.14 12.77
CA ARG A 118 14.08 12.70 13.80
C ARG A 118 14.49 13.87 14.69
N VAL A 119 14.00 13.87 15.92
CA VAL A 119 14.75 14.42 17.01
C VAL A 119 15.78 13.34 17.37
N SER A 120 17.02 13.60 16.99
CA SER A 120 18.24 12.80 17.15
C SER A 120 18.18 11.61 18.11
N THR A 121 18.08 10.40 17.59
CA THR A 121 18.50 9.16 18.24
C THR A 121 19.27 8.28 17.26
N PRO A 122 20.25 7.47 17.70
CA PRO A 122 21.21 6.82 16.79
C PRO A 122 20.59 5.79 15.86
N LYS A 123 21.14 5.77 14.66
CA LYS A 123 20.70 5.00 13.50
C LYS A 123 20.87 3.50 13.70
N ASN A 124 19.78 2.79 13.94
CA ASN A 124 19.70 1.37 13.61
C ASN A 124 18.56 1.18 12.63
N LYS A 125 18.85 0.55 11.48
CA LYS A 125 17.82 0.20 10.49
C LYS A 125 16.88 -0.83 11.11
N CYS A 126 15.65 -0.43 11.39
CA CYS A 126 14.62 -1.37 11.85
C CYS A 126 13.86 -1.89 10.62
N HIS A 127 13.89 -3.20 10.42
CA HIS A 127 13.09 -3.87 9.40
C HIS A 127 12.08 -4.78 10.10
N ARG A 128 10.81 -4.54 9.85
CA ARG A 128 9.72 -5.40 10.32
C ARG A 128 8.91 -5.94 9.16
N LEU A 129 8.91 -7.24 9.02
CA LEU A 129 8.16 -7.97 8.01
C LEU A 129 6.91 -8.61 8.62
N MET A 130 5.75 -8.35 8.02
CA MET A 130 4.50 -9.05 8.32
C MET A 130 3.96 -9.64 7.02
N THR A 131 3.69 -10.93 7.03
CA THR A 131 3.10 -11.62 5.87
C THR A 131 1.72 -12.13 6.25
N PHE A 132 0.73 -11.80 5.44
CA PHE A 132 -0.64 -12.29 5.58
C PHE A 132 -0.97 -13.18 4.38
N ARG A 133 -1.66 -14.29 4.63
CA ARG A 133 -2.30 -15.07 3.58
C ARG A 133 -3.74 -14.62 3.44
N THR A 134 -4.20 -14.45 2.21
CA THR A 134 -5.60 -14.21 1.94
C THR A 134 -6.35 -15.54 1.99
N GLU A 135 -6.88 -15.87 3.16
CA GLU A 135 -7.87 -16.94 3.32
C GLU A 135 -9.26 -16.30 3.19
N LEU A 136 -9.71 -16.08 1.98
CA LEU A 136 -11.09 -15.73 1.74
C LEU A 136 -11.93 -17.01 1.85
N SER A 137 -12.41 -17.29 3.04
CA SER A 137 -13.46 -18.28 3.21
C SER A 137 -14.71 -17.79 2.46
N LYS A 138 -15.02 -18.42 1.32
CA LYS A 138 -16.33 -18.31 0.69
C LYS A 138 -17.37 -19.11 1.48
N ASN A 139 -17.50 -18.85 2.77
CA ASN A 139 -18.59 -19.37 3.54
C ASN A 139 -19.34 -18.18 4.12
N ASN A 140 -20.33 -17.74 3.36
CA ASN A 140 -21.67 -17.39 3.88
C ASN A 140 -22.51 -16.89 2.71
N LEU A 141 -23.18 -17.82 2.09
CA LEU A 141 -24.52 -17.58 1.61
C LEU A 141 -25.48 -17.89 2.72
#